data_4b5f8e55432556a7a984a06d982deba3
#
_entry.id   4b5f8e55432556a7a984a06d982deba3
#
_cell.length_a   1.000
_cell.length_b   1.000
_cell.length_c   1.000
_cell.angle_alpha   90.00
_cell.angle_beta   90.00
_cell.angle_gamma   90.00
#
_symmetry.space_group_name_H-M   'P 1'
#
loop_
_entity.id
_entity.type
_entity.pdbx_description
1 polymer ?
#
loop_
_entity_poly.entity_id
_entity_poly.type
_entity_poly.pdbx_seq_one_letter_code
_entity_poly.pdbx_strand_id
1 'polypeptide(L)'
;GTLCGNGDAELHGPHPAAEKISERLLEKAVKTGAGMDHRVDTVLRYDLNIVNGIRNVAKEHKITDIVIGLRTQKDISDTFLGKLTQEVLSKCATTTLAYRPMQPMSTVKRYIVVIPENAEKEVGFPYWLISIWNLAKNVGTKIVFYGTPAVLDILHLVQSKHLILAEFKEFTDWSNFKEVATATQDNDALILVMSRPNCPSYS
;
A
#
# COMPACT_ATOMS: atom_id res chain seq x y z
N GLY A 1 3.43 -4.31 -12.85
CA GLY A 1 2.62 -5.07 -11.91
C GLY A 1 2.89 -6.56 -12.07
N THR A 2 3.25 -7.22 -10.99
CA THR A 2 3.42 -8.68 -10.96
C THR A 2 2.12 -9.29 -10.46
N LEU A 3 1.49 -10.16 -11.25
CA LEU A 3 0.31 -10.90 -10.85
C LEU A 3 0.74 -12.36 -10.58
N CYS A 4 0.59 -12.79 -9.32
CA CYS A 4 0.77 -14.18 -8.93
C CYS A 4 -0.60 -14.86 -8.86
N GLY A 5 -0.78 -15.94 -9.61
CA GLY A 5 -1.98 -16.78 -9.53
C GLY A 5 -1.84 -17.82 -8.43
N ASN A 6 -2.92 -18.06 -7.66
CA ASN A 6 -3.00 -19.17 -6.70
C ASN A 6 -3.17 -20.49 -7.46
N GLY A 7 -2.24 -21.40 -7.24
CA GLY A 7 -2.36 -22.81 -7.62
C GLY A 7 -1.75 -23.65 -6.52
N ASP A 8 -2.53 -24.58 -5.96
CA ASP A 8 -2.02 -25.65 -5.09
C ASP A 8 -1.02 -26.48 -5.91
N ALA A 9 0.24 -26.46 -5.50
CA ALA A 9 1.32 -27.09 -6.22
C ALA A 9 1.39 -28.58 -5.90
N GLU A 10 0.67 -29.37 -6.63
CA GLU A 10 1.17 -30.71 -7.01
C GLU A 10 2.25 -30.51 -8.09
N LEU A 11 3.26 -31.39 -8.10
CA LEU A 11 4.48 -31.39 -8.94
C LEU A 11 4.24 -31.45 -10.47
N HIS A 12 3.15 -30.91 -10.94
CA HIS A 12 2.82 -30.74 -12.35
C HIS A 12 2.98 -29.26 -12.68
N GLY A 13 3.65 -28.96 -13.81
CA GLY A 13 3.81 -27.59 -14.31
C GLY A 13 2.48 -26.85 -14.37
N PRO A 14 2.50 -25.52 -14.57
CA PRO A 14 1.31 -24.69 -14.48
C PRO A 14 0.21 -25.24 -15.38
N HIS A 15 -0.99 -25.31 -14.83
CA HIS A 15 -2.16 -25.77 -15.59
C HIS A 15 -2.41 -24.78 -16.74
N PRO A 16 -2.51 -25.22 -18.01
CA PRO A 16 -2.60 -24.32 -19.17
C PRO A 16 -3.71 -23.26 -19.08
N ALA A 17 -4.77 -23.57 -18.34
CA ALA A 17 -5.86 -22.62 -18.10
C ALA A 17 -5.45 -21.47 -17.16
N ALA A 18 -4.63 -21.75 -16.15
CA ALA A 18 -4.12 -20.74 -15.21
C ALA A 18 -3.14 -19.79 -15.90
N GLU A 19 -2.28 -20.30 -16.77
CA GLU A 19 -1.36 -19.52 -17.59
C GLU A 19 -2.09 -18.53 -18.49
N LYS A 20 -3.09 -18.97 -19.25
CA LYS A 20 -3.92 -18.10 -20.10
C LYS A 20 -4.67 -17.01 -19.32
N ILE A 21 -5.11 -17.31 -18.09
CA ILE A 21 -5.77 -16.31 -17.24
C ILE A 21 -4.73 -15.24 -16.81
N SER A 22 -3.55 -15.68 -16.39
CA SER A 22 -2.47 -14.77 -15.99
C SER A 22 -2.02 -13.88 -17.15
N GLU A 23 -1.82 -14.43 -18.34
CA GLU A 23 -1.47 -13.68 -19.54
C GLU A 23 -2.52 -12.61 -19.87
N ARG A 24 -3.81 -12.95 -19.87
CA ARG A 24 -4.89 -11.98 -20.12
C ARG A 24 -4.93 -10.84 -19.10
N LEU A 25 -4.64 -11.14 -17.83
CA LEU A 25 -4.58 -10.12 -16.79
C LEU A 25 -3.39 -9.19 -16.99
N LEU A 26 -2.23 -9.74 -17.37
CA LEU A 26 -1.04 -8.97 -17.69
C LEU A 26 -1.25 -8.09 -18.93
N GLU A 27 -1.84 -8.62 -20.01
CA GLU A 27 -2.20 -7.84 -21.19
C GLU A 27 -3.15 -6.69 -20.86
N LYS A 28 -4.16 -6.93 -20.00
CA LYS A 28 -5.06 -5.88 -19.55
C LYS A 28 -4.33 -4.79 -18.79
N ALA A 29 -3.38 -5.15 -17.92
CA ALA A 29 -2.57 -4.19 -17.18
C ALA A 29 -1.72 -3.31 -18.11
N VAL A 30 -1.08 -3.92 -19.11
CA VAL A 30 -0.29 -3.21 -20.13
C VAL A 30 -1.17 -2.22 -20.92
N LYS A 31 -2.34 -2.67 -21.39
CA LYS A 31 -3.30 -1.81 -22.13
C LYS A 31 -3.79 -0.64 -21.27
N THR A 32 -4.08 -0.89 -20.00
CA THR A 32 -4.51 0.18 -19.08
C THR A 32 -3.40 1.19 -18.85
N GLY A 33 -2.17 0.73 -18.62
CA GLY A 33 -1.00 1.61 -18.43
C GLY A 33 -0.70 2.45 -19.67
N ALA A 34 -0.74 1.84 -20.85
CA ALA A 34 -0.54 2.55 -22.11
C ALA A 34 -1.60 3.64 -22.35
N GLY A 35 -2.86 3.40 -21.95
CA GLY A 35 -3.93 4.40 -22.02
C GLY A 35 -3.72 5.59 -21.06
N MET A 36 -2.82 5.48 -20.09
CA MET A 36 -2.46 6.54 -19.13
C MET A 36 -1.06 7.11 -19.40
N ASP A 37 -0.45 6.80 -20.54
CA ASP A 37 0.93 7.17 -20.89
C ASP A 37 1.98 6.64 -19.89
N HIS A 38 1.68 5.47 -19.30
CA HIS A 38 2.58 4.79 -18.38
C HIS A 38 3.04 3.44 -18.93
N ARG A 39 4.35 3.21 -18.90
CA ARG A 39 4.93 1.91 -19.24
C ARG A 39 4.67 0.92 -18.11
N VAL A 40 4.13 -0.23 -18.48
CA VAL A 40 3.94 -1.37 -17.57
C VAL A 40 4.76 -2.54 -18.08
N ASP A 41 5.77 -2.93 -17.33
CA ASP A 41 6.56 -4.14 -17.58
C ASP A 41 5.90 -5.31 -16.84
N THR A 42 5.73 -6.43 -17.53
CA THR A 42 5.10 -7.63 -16.96
C THR A 42 6.13 -8.71 -16.70
N VAL A 43 6.00 -9.39 -15.57
CA VAL A 43 6.83 -10.53 -15.20
C VAL A 43 5.92 -11.70 -14.86
N LEU A 44 6.01 -12.78 -15.63
CA LEU A 44 5.41 -14.06 -15.30
C LEU A 44 6.49 -14.96 -14.72
N ARG A 45 6.27 -15.46 -13.52
CA ARG A 45 7.23 -16.29 -12.80
C ARG A 45 6.52 -17.42 -12.06
N TYR A 46 7.14 -18.58 -12.08
CA TYR A 46 6.70 -19.74 -11.32
C TYR A 46 7.66 -19.98 -10.17
N ASP A 47 7.13 -20.01 -8.96
CA ASP A 47 7.87 -20.31 -7.74
C ASP A 47 7.04 -21.26 -6.87
N LEU A 48 7.70 -22.12 -6.12
CA LEU A 48 7.04 -23.01 -5.16
C LEU A 48 6.32 -22.24 -4.03
N ASN A 49 6.75 -21.00 -3.77
CA ASN A 49 6.15 -20.11 -2.80
C ASN A 49 6.01 -18.72 -3.39
N ILE A 50 4.77 -18.23 -3.47
CA ILE A 50 4.42 -16.92 -4.04
C ILE A 50 5.22 -15.78 -3.39
N VAL A 51 5.37 -15.79 -2.07
CA VAL A 51 6.08 -14.73 -1.34
C VAL A 51 7.56 -14.71 -1.69
N ASN A 52 8.17 -15.88 -1.86
CA ASN A 52 9.55 -15.96 -2.33
C ASN A 52 9.69 -15.44 -3.76
N GLY A 53 8.73 -15.76 -4.63
CA GLY A 53 8.65 -15.20 -5.99
C GLY A 53 8.59 -13.68 -5.99
N ILE A 54 7.69 -13.09 -5.20
CA ILE A 54 7.56 -11.64 -5.03
C ILE A 54 8.87 -11.03 -4.53
N ARG A 55 9.46 -11.61 -3.49
CA ARG A 55 10.72 -11.13 -2.90
C ARG A 55 11.88 -11.16 -3.91
N ASN A 56 11.98 -12.24 -4.69
CA ASN A 56 13.04 -12.39 -5.68
C ASN A 56 12.87 -11.37 -6.81
N VAL A 57 11.66 -11.21 -7.35
CA VAL A 57 11.35 -10.19 -8.36
C VAL A 57 11.65 -8.79 -7.81
N ALA A 58 11.25 -8.49 -6.56
CA ALA A 58 11.52 -7.20 -5.96
C ALA A 58 13.03 -6.88 -5.87
N LYS A 59 13.85 -7.89 -5.57
CA LYS A 59 15.33 -7.76 -5.54
C LYS A 59 15.91 -7.63 -6.94
N GLU A 60 15.54 -8.51 -7.86
CA GLU A 60 16.07 -8.59 -9.24
C GLU A 60 15.80 -7.28 -10.00
N HIS A 61 14.61 -6.72 -9.84
CA HIS A 61 14.18 -5.49 -10.52
C HIS A 61 14.35 -4.23 -9.67
N LYS A 62 14.97 -4.32 -8.50
CA LYS A 62 15.21 -3.19 -7.56
C LYS A 62 13.91 -2.40 -7.28
N ILE A 63 12.82 -3.13 -7.02
CA ILE A 63 11.52 -2.54 -6.76
C ILE A 63 11.55 -1.75 -5.45
N THR A 64 11.07 -0.51 -5.47
CA THR A 64 11.00 0.38 -4.31
C THR A 64 9.72 0.19 -3.52
N ASP A 65 8.62 -0.12 -4.19
CA ASP A 65 7.28 -0.20 -3.60
C ASP A 65 6.53 -1.44 -4.10
N ILE A 66 5.86 -2.14 -3.20
CA ILE A 66 4.96 -3.25 -3.51
C ILE A 66 3.53 -2.81 -3.23
N VAL A 67 2.62 -2.99 -4.19
CA VAL A 67 1.19 -2.74 -4.00
C VAL A 67 0.44 -4.06 -4.02
N ILE A 68 -0.30 -4.35 -2.97
CA ILE A 68 -1.10 -5.58 -2.83
C ILE A 68 -2.56 -5.22 -2.66
N GLY A 69 -3.42 -5.77 -3.51
CA GLY A 69 -4.86 -5.66 -3.34
C GLY A 69 -5.37 -6.58 -2.22
N LEU A 70 -6.11 -6.02 -1.26
CA LEU A 70 -6.82 -6.80 -0.24
C LEU A 70 -8.15 -7.30 -0.79
N ARG A 71 -8.41 -8.60 -0.64
CA ARG A 71 -9.71 -9.17 -0.98
C ARG A 71 -10.73 -8.83 0.09
N THR A 72 -11.99 -8.68 -0.32
CA THR A 72 -13.10 -8.65 0.63
C THR A 72 -13.32 -10.09 1.11
N GLN A 73 -12.96 -10.36 2.36
CA GLN A 73 -13.13 -11.68 2.95
C GLN A 73 -14.57 -11.88 3.41
N LYS A 74 -15.06 -13.11 3.20
CA LYS A 74 -16.38 -13.56 3.69
C LYS A 74 -16.28 -14.36 4.99
N ASP A 75 -15.08 -14.80 5.37
CA ASP A 75 -14.86 -15.68 6.52
C ASP A 75 -14.23 -14.95 7.71
N ILE A 76 -14.82 -15.18 8.89
CA ILE A 76 -14.48 -14.53 10.18
C ILE A 76 -13.11 -14.99 10.72
N SER A 77 -12.55 -16.09 10.19
CA SER A 77 -11.31 -16.70 10.68
C SER A 77 -10.02 -16.10 10.11
N ASP A 78 -10.13 -15.27 9.08
CA ASP A 78 -8.95 -14.70 8.43
C ASP A 78 -8.58 -13.33 9.00
N THR A 79 -7.27 -13.15 9.20
CA THR A 79 -6.73 -11.86 9.64
C THR A 79 -7.08 -10.76 8.64
N PHE A 80 -7.29 -9.54 9.14
CA PHE A 80 -7.67 -8.35 8.34
C PHE A 80 -6.82 -8.15 7.08
N LEU A 81 -5.52 -8.43 7.15
CA LEU A 81 -4.58 -8.29 6.03
C LEU A 81 -4.49 -9.54 5.14
N GLY A 82 -4.97 -10.68 5.58
CA GLY A 82 -4.79 -11.96 4.90
C GLY A 82 -3.35 -12.51 5.00
N LYS A 83 -3.24 -13.84 4.94
CA LYS A 83 -1.96 -14.55 5.12
C LYS A 83 -0.87 -14.11 4.14
N LEU A 84 -1.20 -13.96 2.86
CA LEU A 84 -0.25 -13.54 1.83
C LEU A 84 0.35 -12.16 2.13
N THR A 85 -0.49 -11.18 2.47
CA THR A 85 -0.04 -9.82 2.79
C THR A 85 0.87 -9.81 4.01
N GLN A 86 0.51 -10.54 5.07
CA GLN A 86 1.35 -10.67 6.26
C GLN A 86 2.71 -11.29 5.97
N GLU A 87 2.75 -12.34 5.15
CA GLU A 87 4.00 -12.97 4.76
C GLU A 87 4.87 -12.05 3.90
N VAL A 88 4.28 -11.27 2.98
CA VAL A 88 5.01 -10.26 2.20
C VAL A 88 5.57 -9.18 3.12
N LEU A 89 4.77 -8.66 4.03
CA LEU A 89 5.21 -7.66 5.03
C LEU A 89 6.37 -8.16 5.90
N SER A 90 6.38 -9.44 6.25
CA SER A 90 7.44 -10.03 7.09
C SER A 90 8.73 -10.35 6.31
N LYS A 91 8.63 -10.74 5.03
CA LYS A 91 9.76 -11.27 4.25
C LYS A 91 10.35 -10.29 3.23
N CYS A 92 9.60 -9.24 2.85
CA CYS A 92 10.07 -8.21 1.92
C CYS A 92 10.43 -6.94 2.67
N ALA A 93 11.66 -6.45 2.52
CA ALA A 93 12.12 -5.20 3.15
C ALA A 93 11.64 -3.93 2.42
N THR A 94 10.86 -4.09 1.38
CA THR A 94 10.36 -3.03 0.50
C THR A 94 9.13 -2.35 1.10
N THR A 95 8.94 -1.05 0.89
CA THR A 95 7.69 -0.36 1.24
C THR A 95 6.51 -1.10 0.63
N THR A 96 5.53 -1.45 1.45
CA THR A 96 4.38 -2.23 0.98
C THR A 96 3.09 -1.48 1.25
N LEU A 97 2.31 -1.26 0.20
CA LEU A 97 0.99 -0.65 0.25
C LEU A 97 -0.07 -1.74 0.10
N ALA A 98 -0.81 -2.02 1.18
CA ALA A 98 -1.97 -2.89 1.13
C ALA A 98 -3.22 -2.05 0.83
N TYR A 99 -3.86 -2.31 -0.31
CA TYR A 99 -4.95 -1.48 -0.83
C TYR A 99 -6.26 -2.24 -0.92
N ARG A 100 -7.30 -1.70 -0.30
CA ARG A 100 -8.68 -2.19 -0.42
C ARG A 100 -9.52 -1.15 -1.14
N PRO A 101 -9.83 -1.34 -2.42
CA PRO A 101 -10.66 -0.40 -3.18
C PRO A 101 -12.12 -0.47 -2.69
N MET A 102 -12.62 0.65 -2.16
CA MET A 102 -14.04 0.83 -1.82
C MET A 102 -14.74 1.71 -2.83
N GLN A 103 -13.98 2.58 -3.51
CA GLN A 103 -14.45 3.51 -4.53
C GLN A 103 -13.33 3.80 -5.54
N PRO A 104 -13.63 4.32 -6.74
CA PRO A 104 -12.61 4.79 -7.66
C PRO A 104 -11.74 5.88 -7.03
N MET A 105 -10.43 5.83 -7.20
CA MET A 105 -9.50 6.81 -6.60
C MET A 105 -9.80 8.25 -7.02
N SER A 106 -10.31 8.46 -8.23
CA SER A 106 -10.71 9.78 -8.75
C SER A 106 -11.90 10.41 -8.00
N THR A 107 -12.64 9.63 -7.20
CA THR A 107 -13.78 10.13 -6.41
C THR A 107 -13.37 10.45 -4.97
N VAL A 108 -12.16 10.14 -4.56
CA VAL A 108 -11.63 10.43 -3.22
C VAL A 108 -11.46 11.93 -3.05
N LYS A 109 -12.04 12.49 -1.99
CA LYS A 109 -12.00 13.93 -1.67
C LYS A 109 -10.87 14.28 -0.72
N ARG A 110 -10.54 13.39 0.22
CA ARG A 110 -9.48 13.57 1.19
C ARG A 110 -8.79 12.24 1.49
N TYR A 111 -7.49 12.30 1.68
CA TYR A 111 -6.74 11.21 2.31
C TYR A 111 -6.60 11.50 3.79
N ILE A 112 -7.15 10.66 4.63
CA ILE A 112 -6.99 10.69 6.09
C ILE A 112 -5.81 9.76 6.41
N VAL A 113 -4.69 10.34 6.81
CA VAL A 113 -3.43 9.60 7.07
C VAL A 113 -3.18 9.58 8.57
N VAL A 114 -3.21 8.40 9.17
CA VAL A 114 -2.93 8.21 10.59
C VAL A 114 -1.55 7.61 10.76
N ILE A 115 -0.72 8.30 11.52
CA ILE A 115 0.72 8.04 11.64
C ILE A 115 1.03 7.64 13.10
N PRO A 116 1.70 6.50 13.31
CA PRO A 116 2.09 6.08 14.64
C PRO A 116 3.19 6.97 15.23
N GLU A 117 3.30 6.95 16.54
CA GLU A 117 4.38 7.60 17.26
C GLU A 117 5.75 7.09 16.80
N ASN A 118 6.76 7.96 16.76
CA ASN A 118 8.11 7.66 16.30
C ASN A 118 8.24 7.25 14.82
N ALA A 119 7.21 7.41 14.00
CA ALA A 119 7.29 7.10 12.57
C ALA A 119 8.36 7.93 11.84
N GLU A 120 8.64 9.14 12.31
CA GLU A 120 9.69 10.01 11.78
C GLU A 120 11.10 9.44 11.94
N LYS A 121 11.29 8.49 12.86
CA LYS A 121 12.57 7.81 13.11
C LYS A 121 12.78 6.58 12.22
N GLU A 122 11.76 6.21 11.45
CA GLU A 122 11.81 5.08 10.53
C GLU A 122 12.60 5.42 9.28
N VAL A 123 13.44 4.49 8.83
CA VAL A 123 14.14 4.61 7.53
C VAL A 123 13.12 4.71 6.38
N GLY A 124 11.95 4.10 6.54
CA GLY A 124 10.86 4.12 5.57
C GLY A 124 10.07 5.42 5.49
N PHE A 125 10.20 6.32 6.47
CA PHE A 125 9.41 7.55 6.58
C PHE A 125 9.40 8.40 5.30
N PRO A 126 10.54 8.80 4.73
CA PRO A 126 10.54 9.65 3.53
C PRO A 126 9.93 8.93 2.31
N TYR A 127 10.06 7.63 2.21
CA TYR A 127 9.57 6.87 1.05
C TYR A 127 8.05 6.79 1.01
N TRP A 128 7.41 6.36 2.10
CA TRP A 128 5.95 6.31 2.14
C TRP A 128 5.34 7.73 2.10
N LEU A 129 5.98 8.73 2.70
CA LEU A 129 5.52 10.11 2.65
C LEU A 129 5.48 10.64 1.21
N ILE A 130 6.55 10.42 0.45
CA ILE A 130 6.62 10.80 -0.98
C ILE A 130 5.53 10.06 -1.77
N SER A 131 5.29 8.78 -1.50
CA SER A 131 4.26 8.01 -2.20
C SER A 131 2.86 8.56 -1.96
N ILE A 132 2.50 8.88 -0.71
CA ILE A 132 1.21 9.49 -0.35
C ILE A 132 1.10 10.90 -0.96
N TRP A 133 2.18 11.66 -0.93
CA TRP A 133 2.25 13.00 -1.48
C TRP A 133 2.01 13.04 -2.98
N ASN A 134 2.67 12.14 -3.71
CA ASN A 134 2.47 11.98 -5.14
C ASN A 134 1.05 11.52 -5.47
N LEU A 135 0.51 10.60 -4.68
CA LEU A 135 -0.86 10.13 -4.83
C LEU A 135 -1.85 11.29 -4.72
N ALA A 136 -1.74 12.10 -3.67
CA ALA A 136 -2.61 13.25 -3.45
C ALA A 136 -2.47 14.31 -4.55
N LYS A 137 -1.24 14.59 -4.97
CA LYS A 137 -0.95 15.53 -6.07
C LYS A 137 -1.56 15.09 -7.40
N ASN A 138 -1.42 13.81 -7.75
CA ASN A 138 -1.92 13.28 -9.01
C ASN A 138 -3.45 13.24 -9.08
N VAL A 139 -4.11 13.05 -7.94
CA VAL A 139 -5.59 13.06 -7.86
C VAL A 139 -6.13 14.48 -7.61
N GLY A 140 -5.29 15.43 -7.20
CA GLY A 140 -5.72 16.77 -6.79
C GLY A 140 -6.46 16.77 -5.45
N THR A 141 -6.09 15.87 -4.55
CA THR A 141 -6.81 15.58 -3.32
C THR A 141 -6.07 16.16 -2.11
N LYS A 142 -6.83 16.65 -1.12
CA LYS A 142 -6.31 17.14 0.16
C LYS A 142 -5.89 15.97 1.06
N ILE A 143 -4.84 16.18 1.85
CA ILE A 143 -4.41 15.25 2.89
C ILE A 143 -4.74 15.83 4.28
N VAL A 144 -5.21 14.98 5.18
CA VAL A 144 -5.36 15.30 6.61
C VAL A 144 -4.49 14.32 7.39
N PHE A 145 -3.41 14.82 7.96
CA PHE A 145 -2.49 14.03 8.77
C PHE A 145 -2.92 14.03 10.24
N TYR A 146 -2.98 12.84 10.83
CA TYR A 146 -3.15 12.62 12.25
C TYR A 146 -1.87 11.99 12.79
N GLY A 147 -1.28 12.58 13.81
CA GLY A 147 -0.05 12.08 14.42
C GLY A 147 0.38 12.85 15.64
N THR A 148 1.50 12.45 16.23
CA THR A 148 2.09 13.15 17.37
C THR A 148 2.67 14.51 16.96
N PRO A 149 2.81 15.47 17.89
CA PRO A 149 3.43 16.77 17.60
C PRO A 149 4.78 16.64 16.88
N ALA A 150 5.63 15.71 17.32
CA ALA A 150 6.96 15.49 16.71
C ALA A 150 6.90 15.13 15.23
N VAL A 151 5.98 14.23 14.86
CA VAL A 151 5.74 13.86 13.45
C VAL A 151 5.17 15.05 12.68
N LEU A 152 4.20 15.75 13.26
CA LEU A 152 3.53 16.87 12.59
C LEU A 152 4.48 18.04 12.31
N ASP A 153 5.41 18.34 13.22
CA ASP A 153 6.43 19.37 13.02
C ASP A 153 7.30 19.10 11.78
N ILE A 154 7.70 17.82 11.59
CA ILE A 154 8.45 17.43 10.40
C ILE A 154 7.60 17.56 9.14
N LEU A 155 6.32 17.16 9.19
CA LEU A 155 5.42 17.28 8.05
C LEU A 155 5.14 18.74 7.69
N HIS A 156 5.03 19.65 8.66
CA HIS A 156 4.96 21.09 8.43
C HIS A 156 6.20 21.63 7.72
N LEU A 157 7.39 21.18 8.15
CA LEU A 157 8.65 21.55 7.49
C LEU A 157 8.69 21.07 6.03
N VAL A 158 8.21 19.85 5.77
CA VAL A 158 8.14 19.32 4.41
C VAL A 158 7.12 20.11 3.58
N GLN A 159 5.94 20.41 4.12
CA GLN A 159 4.91 21.19 3.45
C GLN A 159 5.40 22.60 3.07
N SER A 160 6.22 23.22 3.91
CA SER A 160 6.75 24.56 3.62
C SER A 160 7.61 24.61 2.35
N LYS A 161 8.16 23.46 1.93
CA LYS A 161 9.00 23.30 0.74
C LYS A 161 8.23 22.77 -0.47
N HIS A 162 7.05 22.22 -0.26
CA HIS A 162 6.25 21.55 -1.29
C HIS A 162 4.78 21.95 -1.16
N LEU A 163 4.22 22.58 -2.18
CA LEU A 163 2.84 23.05 -2.19
C LEU A 163 1.85 21.89 -2.31
N ILE A 164 1.39 21.36 -1.18
CA ILE A 164 0.27 20.41 -1.13
C ILE A 164 -0.77 20.92 -0.13
N LEU A 165 -2.03 20.72 -0.46
CA LEU A 165 -3.14 21.00 0.45
C LEU A 165 -3.13 19.95 1.57
N ALA A 166 -2.60 20.30 2.73
CA ALA A 166 -2.56 19.45 3.89
C ALA A 166 -3.11 20.15 5.13
N GLU A 167 -3.80 19.39 5.96
CA GLU A 167 -4.19 19.74 7.32
C GLU A 167 -3.47 18.80 8.29
N PHE A 168 -3.22 19.28 9.51
CA PHE A 168 -2.52 18.56 10.56
C PHE A 168 -3.36 18.55 11.82
N LYS A 169 -3.52 17.36 12.41
CA LYS A 169 -4.30 17.16 13.64
C LYS A 169 -3.50 16.29 14.60
N GLU A 170 -3.38 16.75 15.83
CA GLU A 170 -2.75 15.94 16.88
C GLU A 170 -3.57 14.69 17.16
N PHE A 171 -2.89 13.56 17.21
CA PHE A 171 -3.46 12.26 17.54
C PHE A 171 -2.39 11.42 18.24
N THR A 172 -2.61 11.13 19.52
CA THR A 172 -1.66 10.42 20.38
C THR A 172 -2.25 9.18 21.01
N ASP A 173 -3.58 9.09 21.05
CA ASP A 173 -4.30 8.00 21.75
C ASP A 173 -4.98 7.07 20.75
N TRP A 174 -4.31 5.96 20.42
CA TRP A 174 -4.83 4.93 19.53
C TRP A 174 -6.04 4.18 20.12
N SER A 175 -6.25 4.21 21.44
CA SER A 175 -7.46 3.64 22.05
C SER A 175 -8.71 4.44 21.68
N ASN A 176 -8.54 5.73 21.33
CA ASN A 176 -9.60 6.64 20.89
C ASN A 176 -9.67 6.78 19.35
N PHE A 177 -9.33 5.73 18.60
CA PHE A 177 -9.41 5.75 17.14
C PHE A 177 -10.80 6.11 16.58
N LYS A 178 -11.83 6.00 17.43
CA LYS A 178 -13.20 6.42 17.13
C LYS A 178 -13.29 7.90 16.73
N GLU A 179 -12.43 8.74 17.26
CA GLU A 179 -12.35 10.17 16.91
C GLU A 179 -12.03 10.36 15.42
N VAL A 180 -11.01 9.65 14.93
CA VAL A 180 -10.63 9.66 13.51
C VAL A 180 -11.76 9.11 12.65
N ALA A 181 -12.34 7.98 13.07
CA ALA A 181 -13.46 7.34 12.36
C ALA A 181 -14.68 8.28 12.23
N THR A 182 -14.99 9.04 13.29
CA THR A 182 -16.12 10.00 13.30
C THR A 182 -15.84 11.22 12.40
N ALA A 183 -14.57 11.61 12.26
CA ALA A 183 -14.15 12.71 11.38
C ALA A 183 -14.07 12.31 9.89
N THR A 184 -14.12 11.01 9.60
CA THR A 184 -14.06 10.46 8.23
C THR A 184 -15.44 10.54 7.55
N GLN A 185 -15.46 10.96 6.28
CA GLN A 185 -16.65 11.11 5.46
C GLN A 185 -16.70 10.03 4.36
N ASP A 186 -17.85 9.83 3.73
CA ASP A 186 -18.09 8.76 2.74
C ASP A 186 -17.11 8.77 1.56
N ASN A 187 -16.61 9.93 1.16
CA ASN A 187 -15.67 10.06 0.04
C ASN A 187 -14.20 10.24 0.49
N ASP A 188 -13.89 9.91 1.73
CA ASP A 188 -12.51 9.89 2.21
C ASP A 188 -11.86 8.53 1.98
N ALA A 189 -10.54 8.52 1.85
CA ALA A 189 -9.74 7.31 1.91
C ALA A 189 -8.88 7.32 3.16
N LEU A 190 -8.99 6.27 3.98
CA LEU A 190 -8.18 6.11 5.17
C LEU A 190 -6.87 5.41 4.83
N ILE A 191 -5.77 5.98 5.25
CA ILE A 191 -4.41 5.44 5.13
C ILE A 191 -3.85 5.27 6.55
N LEU A 192 -3.55 4.03 6.92
CA LEU A 192 -2.87 3.71 8.16
C LEU A 192 -1.39 3.45 7.88
N VAL A 193 -0.52 4.27 8.46
CA VAL A 193 0.93 4.01 8.42
C VAL A 193 1.23 2.97 9.49
N MET A 194 1.90 1.90 9.08
CA MET A 194 2.23 0.78 9.96
C MET A 194 3.71 0.47 9.84
N SER A 195 4.33 0.08 10.93
CA SER A 195 5.71 -0.37 10.96
C SER A 195 5.82 -1.89 11.10
N ARG A 196 7.01 -2.39 10.85
CA ARG A 196 7.36 -3.80 11.07
C ARG A 196 7.78 -4.03 12.50
N PRO A 197 7.68 -5.28 12.99
CA PRO A 197 8.25 -5.65 14.29
C PRO A 197 9.72 -5.23 14.41
N ASN A 198 10.12 -4.77 15.58
CA ASN A 198 11.44 -4.24 15.91
C ASN A 198 11.81 -2.89 15.28
N CYS A 199 10.85 -2.18 14.71
CA CYS A 199 11.04 -0.81 14.26
C CYS A 199 10.63 0.21 15.35
N PRO A 200 11.15 1.45 15.35
CA PRO A 200 10.88 2.46 16.39
C PRO A 200 9.41 2.80 16.60
N SER A 201 8.60 2.74 15.56
CA SER A 201 7.17 3.07 15.62
C SER A 201 6.25 1.85 15.78
N TYR A 202 6.81 0.66 16.01
CA TYR A 202 6.03 -0.54 16.28
C TYR A 202 5.58 -0.58 17.73
N SER A 203 4.30 -0.46 17.98
CA SER A 203 3.66 -0.52 19.30
C SER A 203 2.62 -1.63 19.38
#